data_1a8bd346c874e0c3f6fb3fc6149943f3
#
_entry.id   1a8bd346c874e0c3f6fb3fc6149943f3
#
_cell.length_a   1.000
_cell.length_b   1.000
_cell.length_c   1.000
_cell.angle_alpha   90.00
_cell.angle_beta   90.00
_cell.angle_gamma   90.00
#
_symmetry.space_group_name_H-M   'P 1'
#
loop_
_entity.id
_entity.type
_entity.pdbx_description
1 polymer ?
#
loop_
_entity_poly.entity_id
_entity_poly.type
_entity_poly.pdbx_seq_one_letter_code
_entity_poly.pdbx_strand_id
1 'polypeptide(L)'
;SPISDLFKNMITMLWYSGVQILIFLSSLQKIDPAMYEAAKIDGGSGWECFWKITLPTIKPMILLNLVYTIVFISNNDSNAIIELIKNSMFSGSPEKGYGYASAMAWLYSVVEIILVALFALAFVAKKDVYEKQVKKAKKQMKKEEREIKRIRRRSARNAARQAKIESKSKGN
;
A
#
# COMPACT_ATOMS: atom_id res chain seq x y z
N SER A 1 31.17 22.85 17.49
CA SER A 1 32.24 22.22 16.72
C SER A 1 31.63 21.30 15.66
N PRO A 2 32.26 21.09 14.49
CA PRO A 2 31.68 20.29 13.41
C PRO A 2 31.30 18.87 13.86
N ILE A 3 31.98 18.33 14.84
CA ILE A 3 31.70 17.01 15.42
C ILE A 3 30.39 17.04 16.22
N SER A 4 30.15 18.08 17.05
CA SER A 4 28.90 18.18 17.81
C SER A 4 27.68 18.38 16.93
N ASP A 5 27.83 19.09 15.82
CA ASP A 5 26.76 19.32 14.87
C ASP A 5 26.42 18.03 14.07
N LEU A 6 27.44 17.24 13.76
CA LEU A 6 27.30 15.92 13.16
C LEU A 6 26.52 14.96 14.08
N PHE A 7 26.89 14.91 15.38
CA PHE A 7 26.19 14.10 16.38
C PHE A 7 24.73 14.53 16.56
N LYS A 8 24.46 15.85 16.66
CA LYS A 8 23.09 16.35 16.74
C LYS A 8 22.26 15.93 15.53
N ASN A 9 22.79 16.10 14.33
CA ASN A 9 22.11 15.71 13.12
C ASN A 9 21.83 14.20 13.06
N MET A 10 22.80 13.37 13.46
CA MET A 10 22.58 11.92 13.53
C MET A 10 21.49 11.54 14.53
N ILE A 11 21.51 12.09 15.73
CA ILE A 11 20.48 11.83 16.76
C ILE A 11 19.11 12.29 16.27
N THR A 12 19.04 13.45 15.64
CA THR A 12 17.81 13.99 15.08
C THR A 12 17.26 13.07 13.97
N MET A 13 18.11 12.60 13.05
CA MET A 13 17.70 11.65 12.00
C MET A 13 17.20 10.32 12.57
N LEU A 14 17.89 9.78 13.59
CA LEU A 14 17.46 8.55 14.27
C LEU A 14 16.12 8.72 14.98
N TRP A 15 15.93 9.85 15.65
CA TRP A 15 14.67 10.17 16.31
C TRP A 15 13.50 10.21 15.33
N TYR A 16 13.70 10.86 14.20
CA TYR A 16 12.67 11.01 13.17
C TYR A 16 12.38 9.74 12.39
N SER A 17 13.40 8.92 12.14
CA SER A 17 13.23 7.62 11.47
C SER A 17 12.52 6.58 12.34
N GLY A 18 12.50 6.76 13.66
CA GLY A 18 11.92 5.81 14.59
C GLY A 18 10.44 5.51 14.32
N VAL A 19 9.64 6.52 14.07
CA VAL A 19 8.21 6.34 13.72
C VAL A 19 8.05 5.57 12.42
N GLN A 20 8.85 5.88 11.41
CA GLN A 20 8.82 5.21 10.11
C GLN A 20 9.22 3.73 10.23
N ILE A 21 10.25 3.42 11.02
CA ILE A 21 10.69 2.06 11.31
C ILE A 21 9.57 1.27 11.98
N LEU A 22 8.89 1.85 12.99
CA LEU A 22 7.78 1.22 13.69
C LEU A 22 6.59 0.92 12.76
N ILE A 23 6.26 1.84 11.85
CA ILE A 23 5.20 1.65 10.85
C ILE A 23 5.55 0.47 9.93
N PHE A 24 6.77 0.40 9.42
CA PHE A 24 7.21 -0.71 8.56
C PHE A 24 7.27 -2.03 9.32
N LEU A 25 7.83 -2.04 10.53
CA LEU A 25 7.93 -3.24 11.36
C LEU A 25 6.53 -3.82 11.66
N SER A 26 5.60 -2.97 12.09
CA SER A 26 4.21 -3.35 12.33
C SER A 26 3.52 -3.90 11.08
N SER A 27 3.84 -3.35 9.91
CA SER A 27 3.30 -3.81 8.63
C SER A 27 3.83 -5.19 8.23
N LEU A 28 5.13 -5.41 8.41
CA LEU A 28 5.77 -6.70 8.10
C LEU A 28 5.26 -7.82 9.00
N GLN A 29 4.98 -7.54 10.27
CA GLN A 29 4.43 -8.50 11.23
C GLN A 29 2.99 -8.94 10.89
N LYS A 30 2.26 -8.19 10.09
CA LYS A 30 0.90 -8.55 9.64
C LYS A 30 0.86 -9.53 8.48
N ILE A 31 1.99 -9.83 7.87
CA ILE A 31 2.06 -10.79 6.77
C ILE A 31 1.98 -12.19 7.35
N ASP A 32 1.02 -12.99 6.88
CA ASP A 32 0.83 -14.37 7.32
C ASP A 32 2.05 -15.22 6.92
N PRO A 33 2.76 -15.85 7.88
CA PRO A 33 3.88 -16.74 7.59
C PRO A 33 3.54 -17.87 6.62
N ALA A 34 2.29 -18.36 6.63
CA ALA A 34 1.82 -19.41 5.74
C ALA A 34 1.98 -19.04 4.25
N MET A 35 1.93 -17.75 3.92
CA MET A 35 2.16 -17.29 2.54
C MET A 35 3.61 -17.55 2.09
N TYR A 36 4.58 -17.38 2.98
CA TYR A 36 5.98 -17.65 2.70
C TYR A 36 6.28 -19.14 2.64
N GLU A 37 5.64 -19.93 3.51
CA GLU A 37 5.77 -21.39 3.51
C GLU A 37 5.23 -21.98 2.22
N ALA A 38 4.05 -21.57 1.78
CA ALA A 38 3.47 -21.99 0.50
C ALA A 38 4.40 -21.63 -0.68
N ALA A 39 4.92 -20.39 -0.70
CA ALA A 39 5.84 -19.98 -1.76
C ALA A 39 7.16 -20.77 -1.77
N LYS A 40 7.67 -21.20 -0.61
CA LYS A 40 8.84 -22.07 -0.51
C LYS A 40 8.57 -23.47 -1.04
N ILE A 41 7.39 -24.03 -0.76
CA ILE A 41 6.96 -25.34 -1.29
C ILE A 41 6.88 -25.28 -2.82
N ASP A 42 6.39 -24.18 -3.38
CA ASP A 42 6.36 -23.93 -4.83
C ASP A 42 7.73 -23.65 -5.45
N GLY A 43 8.82 -23.70 -4.67
CA GLY A 43 10.18 -23.46 -5.13
C GLY A 43 10.53 -21.98 -5.33
N GLY A 44 9.75 -21.07 -4.79
CA GLY A 44 9.97 -19.62 -4.87
C GLY A 44 11.22 -19.17 -4.11
N SER A 45 12.04 -18.36 -4.76
CA SER A 45 13.21 -17.73 -4.12
C SER A 45 12.78 -16.62 -3.15
N GLY A 46 13.65 -16.27 -2.19
CA GLY A 46 13.41 -15.15 -1.26
C GLY A 46 13.17 -13.82 -1.99
N TRP A 47 13.81 -13.61 -3.13
CA TRP A 47 13.63 -12.45 -3.99
C TRP A 47 12.22 -12.39 -4.61
N GLU A 48 11.72 -13.53 -5.07
CA GLU A 48 10.36 -13.62 -5.58
C GLU A 48 9.31 -13.40 -4.50
N CYS A 49 9.52 -13.95 -3.31
CA CYS A 49 8.66 -13.71 -2.15
C CYS A 49 8.62 -12.22 -1.79
N PHE A 50 9.76 -11.53 -1.82
CA PHE A 50 9.80 -10.09 -1.57
C PHE A 50 8.94 -9.31 -2.56
N TRP A 51 9.09 -9.55 -3.86
CA TRP A 51 8.37 -8.79 -4.88
C TRP A 51 6.90 -9.18 -5.04
N LYS A 52 6.56 -10.46 -4.82
CA LYS A 52 5.21 -10.98 -5.06
C LYS A 52 4.33 -10.98 -3.80
N ILE A 53 4.93 -11.10 -2.62
CA ILE A 53 4.20 -11.22 -1.34
C ILE A 53 4.44 -9.98 -0.46
N THR A 54 5.70 -9.71 -0.10
CA THR A 54 6.03 -8.67 0.88
C THR A 54 5.67 -7.29 0.38
N LEU A 55 6.22 -6.88 -0.76
CA LEU A 55 6.06 -5.54 -1.31
C LEU A 55 4.58 -5.17 -1.60
N PRO A 56 3.75 -6.02 -2.22
CA PRO A 56 2.34 -5.71 -2.41
C PRO A 56 1.56 -5.55 -1.11
N THR A 57 1.91 -6.33 -0.10
CA THR A 57 1.23 -6.30 1.20
C THR A 57 1.54 -5.03 1.99
N ILE A 58 2.79 -4.55 1.95
CA ILE A 58 3.21 -3.33 2.67
C ILE A 58 2.97 -2.02 1.89
N LYS A 59 2.52 -2.08 0.63
CA LYS A 59 2.24 -0.89 -0.19
C LYS A 59 1.42 0.20 0.51
N PRO A 60 0.32 -0.10 1.23
CA PRO A 60 -0.44 0.93 1.95
C PRO A 60 0.39 1.65 3.02
N MET A 61 1.32 0.93 3.65
CA MET A 61 2.20 1.50 4.68
C MET A 61 3.35 2.32 4.08
N ILE A 62 3.80 1.96 2.87
CA ILE A 62 4.73 2.80 2.09
C ILE A 62 4.09 4.16 1.80
N LEU A 63 2.82 4.17 1.38
CA LEU A 63 2.08 5.41 1.15
C LEU A 63 1.96 6.23 2.44
N LEU A 64 1.58 5.59 3.56
CA LEU A 64 1.49 6.24 4.86
C LEU A 64 2.82 6.88 5.27
N ASN A 65 3.92 6.14 5.14
CA ASN A 65 5.27 6.66 5.44
C ASN A 65 5.67 7.81 4.52
N LEU A 66 5.29 7.75 3.26
CA LEU A 66 5.58 8.82 2.30
C LEU A 66 4.83 10.09 2.67
N VAL A 67 3.54 10.00 3.00
CA VAL A 67 2.74 11.14 3.48
C VAL A 67 3.34 11.70 4.76
N TYR A 68 3.67 10.84 5.72
CA TYR A 68 4.34 11.25 6.96
C TYR A 68 5.65 12.00 6.68
N THR A 69 6.47 11.51 5.76
CA THR A 69 7.75 12.13 5.39
C THR A 69 7.53 13.52 4.77
N ILE A 70 6.56 13.65 3.86
CA ILE A 70 6.24 14.95 3.22
C ILE A 70 5.82 15.95 4.29
N VAL A 71 4.83 15.63 5.10
CA VAL A 71 4.33 16.50 6.16
C VAL A 71 5.43 16.87 7.16
N PHE A 72 6.24 15.88 7.51
CA PHE A 72 7.33 16.08 8.46
C PHE A 72 8.42 17.02 7.93
N ILE A 73 8.90 16.82 6.69
CA ILE A 73 9.91 17.68 6.06
C ILE A 73 9.35 19.09 5.83
N SER A 74 8.09 19.17 5.42
CA SER A 74 7.40 20.44 5.17
C SER A 74 7.31 21.31 6.41
N ASN A 75 7.05 20.71 7.56
CA ASN A 75 6.85 21.42 8.83
C ASN A 75 8.12 21.49 9.70
N ASN A 76 9.28 21.09 9.19
CA ASN A 76 10.53 21.13 9.93
C ASN A 76 11.04 22.59 10.09
N ASP A 77 11.55 22.92 11.27
CA ASP A 77 12.11 24.24 11.56
C ASP A 77 13.31 24.63 10.68
N SER A 78 14.00 23.64 10.10
CA SER A 78 15.09 23.86 9.14
C SER A 78 14.58 24.18 7.73
N ASN A 79 13.25 24.18 7.50
CA ASN A 79 12.68 24.52 6.20
C ASN A 79 12.71 26.06 6.03
N ALA A 80 13.39 26.52 4.97
CA ALA A 80 13.55 27.94 4.69
C ALA A 80 12.22 28.71 4.54
N ILE A 81 11.15 28.03 4.09
CA ILE A 81 9.82 28.64 3.97
C ILE A 81 9.19 28.83 5.35
N ILE A 82 9.30 27.84 6.23
CA ILE A 82 8.82 27.93 7.60
C ILE A 82 9.58 29.04 8.37
N GLU A 83 10.89 29.12 8.18
CA GLU A 83 11.70 30.17 8.76
C GLU A 83 11.29 31.56 8.23
N LEU A 84 11.04 31.68 6.92
CA LEU A 84 10.57 32.93 6.31
C LEU A 84 9.20 33.35 6.87
N ILE A 85 8.27 32.40 7.05
CA ILE A 85 6.95 32.67 7.64
C ILE A 85 7.12 33.17 9.09
N LYS A 86 7.92 32.50 9.91
CA LYS A 86 8.20 32.90 11.29
C LYS A 86 8.84 34.29 11.37
N ASN A 87 9.85 34.55 10.57
CA ASN A 87 10.52 35.85 10.51
C ASN A 87 9.58 36.98 10.04
N SER A 88 8.69 36.68 9.09
CA SER A 88 7.70 37.63 8.61
C SER A 88 6.64 37.96 9.68
N MET A 89 6.29 37.02 10.53
CA MET A 89 5.32 37.20 11.61
C MET A 89 5.78 38.23 12.62
N PHE A 90 7.09 38.26 12.97
CA PHE A 90 7.68 39.09 14.00
C PHE A 90 8.50 40.27 13.46
N SER A 91 8.44 40.56 12.17
CA SER A 91 9.34 41.54 11.53
C SER A 91 9.06 43.01 11.92
N GLY A 92 7.91 43.32 12.53
CA GLY A 92 7.54 44.70 12.93
C GLY A 92 7.37 45.67 11.75
N SER A 93 7.48 45.20 10.49
CA SER A 93 7.33 46.03 9.31
C SER A 93 5.86 46.23 8.96
N PRO A 94 5.43 47.42 8.46
CA PRO A 94 4.04 47.65 8.05
C PRO A 94 3.53 46.69 6.98
N GLU A 95 4.45 46.21 6.13
CA GLU A 95 4.17 45.32 4.99
C GLU A 95 4.26 43.83 5.35
N LYS A 96 4.89 43.52 6.48
CA LYS A 96 5.08 42.17 7.00
C LYS A 96 4.52 42.09 8.41
N GLY A 97 3.71 41.06 8.63
CA GLY A 97 3.10 40.85 9.94
C GLY A 97 2.26 39.59 9.92
N TYR A 98 1.41 39.40 10.91
CA TYR A 98 0.57 38.22 11.07
C TYR A 98 -0.29 37.92 9.82
N GLY A 99 -0.84 38.94 9.15
CA GLY A 99 -1.65 38.76 7.95
C GLY A 99 -0.83 38.21 6.77
N TYR A 100 0.33 38.78 6.54
CA TYR A 100 1.25 38.31 5.49
C TYR A 100 1.77 36.89 5.78
N ALA A 101 2.22 36.64 7.02
CA ALA A 101 2.70 35.33 7.43
C ALA A 101 1.59 34.25 7.33
N SER A 102 0.36 34.61 7.70
CA SER A 102 -0.80 33.72 7.56
C SER A 102 -1.12 33.39 6.11
N ALA A 103 -1.07 34.37 5.21
CA ALA A 103 -1.28 34.15 3.80
C ALA A 103 -0.21 33.23 3.20
N MET A 104 1.05 33.42 3.55
CA MET A 104 2.15 32.54 3.12
C MET A 104 1.98 31.12 3.66
N ALA A 105 1.59 30.97 4.93
CA ALA A 105 1.33 29.65 5.54
C ALA A 105 0.19 28.94 4.83
N TRP A 106 -0.88 29.64 4.48
CA TRP A 106 -2.00 29.09 3.71
C TRP A 106 -1.59 28.61 2.32
N LEU A 107 -0.86 29.44 1.58
CA LEU A 107 -0.36 29.06 0.26
C LEU A 107 0.56 27.86 0.34
N TYR A 108 1.45 27.81 1.32
CA TYR A 108 2.33 26.68 1.54
C TYR A 108 1.58 25.40 1.86
N SER A 109 0.57 25.45 2.75
CA SER A 109 -0.28 24.30 3.07
C SER A 109 -1.06 23.79 1.87
N VAL A 110 -1.53 24.67 0.98
CA VAL A 110 -2.21 24.24 -0.25
C VAL A 110 -1.25 23.48 -1.17
N VAL A 111 -0.01 23.93 -1.33
CA VAL A 111 1.02 23.23 -2.11
C VAL A 111 1.32 21.87 -1.49
N GLU A 112 1.46 21.78 -0.16
CA GLU A 112 1.68 20.53 0.56
C GLU A 112 0.54 19.54 0.34
N ILE A 113 -0.72 19.97 0.46
CA ILE A 113 -1.89 19.14 0.21
C ILE A 113 -1.92 18.62 -1.23
N ILE A 114 -1.59 19.47 -2.20
CA ILE A 114 -1.51 19.08 -3.62
C ILE A 114 -0.46 17.99 -3.83
N LEU A 115 0.73 18.14 -3.23
CA LEU A 115 1.79 17.14 -3.32
C LEU A 115 1.35 15.80 -2.71
N VAL A 116 0.79 15.82 -1.50
CA VAL A 116 0.25 14.62 -0.84
C VAL A 116 -0.83 13.96 -1.69
N ALA A 117 -1.76 14.75 -2.25
CA ALA A 117 -2.83 14.25 -3.10
C ALA A 117 -2.29 13.59 -4.38
N LEU A 118 -1.31 14.19 -5.04
CA LEU A 118 -0.67 13.62 -6.24
C LEU A 118 -0.04 12.26 -5.95
N PHE A 119 0.71 12.13 -4.86
CA PHE A 119 1.30 10.86 -4.45
C PHE A 119 0.24 9.83 -4.07
N ALA A 120 -0.79 10.24 -3.32
CA ALA A 120 -1.89 9.36 -2.94
C ALA A 120 -2.63 8.82 -4.18
N LEU A 121 -2.95 9.68 -5.14
CA LEU A 121 -3.60 9.29 -6.39
C LEU A 121 -2.74 8.34 -7.22
N ALA A 122 -1.43 8.57 -7.33
CA ALA A 122 -0.51 7.69 -8.04
C ALA A 122 -0.46 6.27 -7.43
N PHE A 123 -0.54 6.16 -6.10
CA PHE A 123 -0.56 4.87 -5.40
C PHE A 123 -1.93 4.18 -5.48
N VAL A 124 -3.03 4.92 -5.36
CA VAL A 124 -4.40 4.41 -5.45
C VAL A 124 -4.70 3.91 -6.85
N ALA A 125 -4.32 4.64 -7.89
CA ALA A 125 -4.52 4.24 -9.29
C ALA A 125 -3.88 2.88 -9.60
N LYS A 126 -2.68 2.61 -9.06
CA LYS A 126 -2.02 1.29 -9.19
C LYS A 126 -2.75 0.18 -8.43
N LYS A 127 -3.32 0.50 -7.27
CA LYS A 127 -4.08 -0.47 -6.46
C LYS A 127 -5.36 -0.91 -7.19
N ASP A 128 -6.10 0.02 -7.77
CA ASP A 128 -7.34 -0.27 -8.49
C ASP A 128 -7.14 -1.19 -9.69
N VAL A 129 -6.05 -1.05 -10.44
CA VAL A 129 -5.72 -1.93 -11.56
C VAL A 129 -5.47 -3.36 -11.08
N TYR A 130 -4.72 -3.53 -9.99
CA TYR A 130 -4.43 -4.84 -9.42
C TYR A 130 -5.70 -5.52 -8.87
N GLU A 131 -6.51 -4.80 -8.09
CA GLU A 131 -7.78 -5.33 -7.56
C GLU A 131 -8.76 -5.72 -8.69
N LYS A 132 -8.82 -4.95 -9.77
CA LYS A 132 -9.62 -5.28 -10.95
C LYS A 132 -9.15 -6.57 -11.61
N GLN A 133 -7.83 -6.80 -11.72
CA GLN A 133 -7.28 -8.04 -12.27
C GLN A 133 -7.61 -9.24 -11.37
N VAL A 134 -7.42 -9.12 -10.06
CA VAL A 134 -7.74 -10.18 -9.09
C VAL A 134 -9.24 -10.51 -9.11
N LYS A 135 -10.11 -9.49 -9.17
CA LYS A 135 -11.57 -9.70 -9.29
C LYS A 135 -11.94 -10.40 -10.59
N LYS A 136 -11.28 -10.06 -11.72
CA LYS A 136 -11.49 -10.75 -13.01
C LYS A 136 -11.07 -12.21 -12.94
N ALA A 137 -9.88 -12.50 -12.40
CA ALA A 137 -9.38 -13.86 -12.24
C ALA A 137 -10.30 -14.71 -11.33
N LYS A 138 -10.71 -14.19 -10.17
CA LYS A 138 -11.69 -14.86 -9.29
C LYS A 138 -13.04 -15.13 -9.98
N LYS A 139 -13.49 -14.21 -10.84
CA LYS A 139 -14.74 -14.39 -11.59
C LYS A 139 -14.61 -15.48 -12.66
N GLN A 140 -13.45 -15.61 -13.29
CA GLN A 140 -13.14 -16.68 -14.24
C GLN A 140 -13.08 -18.04 -13.55
N MET A 141 -12.32 -18.19 -12.49
CA MET A 141 -12.25 -19.42 -11.69
C MET A 141 -13.64 -19.89 -11.24
N LYS A 142 -14.50 -18.97 -10.77
CA LYS A 142 -15.87 -19.32 -10.37
C LYS A 142 -16.76 -19.75 -11.53
N LYS A 143 -16.50 -19.27 -12.76
CA LYS A 143 -17.20 -19.75 -13.96
C LYS A 143 -16.75 -21.18 -14.32
N GLU A 144 -15.45 -21.44 -14.35
CA GLU A 144 -14.87 -22.75 -14.63
C GLU A 144 -15.34 -23.80 -13.61
N GLU A 145 -15.35 -23.45 -12.32
CA GLU A 145 -15.88 -24.33 -11.26
C GLU A 145 -17.36 -24.69 -11.49
N ARG A 146 -18.17 -23.73 -11.94
CA ARG A 146 -19.57 -23.98 -12.28
C ARG A 146 -19.72 -24.86 -13.50
N GLU A 147 -18.87 -24.72 -14.52
CA GLU A 147 -18.86 -25.58 -15.69
C GLU A 147 -18.43 -27.00 -15.35
N ILE A 148 -17.38 -27.16 -14.57
CA ILE A 148 -16.94 -28.47 -14.08
C ILE A 148 -18.08 -29.18 -13.29
N LYS A 149 -18.77 -28.44 -12.41
CA LYS A 149 -19.95 -28.99 -11.71
C LYS A 149 -21.08 -29.39 -12.64
N ARG A 150 -21.31 -28.62 -13.72
CA ARG A 150 -22.32 -28.96 -14.74
C ARG A 150 -21.94 -30.21 -15.53
N ILE A 151 -20.68 -30.34 -15.93
CA ILE A 151 -20.14 -31.50 -16.63
C ILE A 151 -20.25 -32.76 -15.76
N ARG A 152 -19.81 -32.68 -14.50
CA ARG A 152 -19.94 -33.80 -13.53
C ARG A 152 -21.39 -34.22 -13.32
N ARG A 153 -22.34 -33.31 -13.25
CA ARG A 153 -23.77 -33.62 -13.13
C ARG A 153 -24.33 -34.27 -14.38
N ARG A 154 -23.86 -33.85 -15.57
CA ARG A 154 -24.28 -34.48 -16.86
C ARG A 154 -23.72 -35.88 -16.97
N SER A 155 -22.44 -36.11 -16.67
CA SER A 155 -21.82 -37.44 -16.69
C SER A 155 -22.47 -38.39 -15.70
N ALA A 156 -22.75 -37.97 -14.48
CA ALA A 156 -23.47 -38.76 -13.49
C ALA A 156 -24.90 -39.15 -13.95
N ARG A 157 -25.63 -38.22 -14.60
CA ARG A 157 -26.95 -38.50 -15.15
C ARG A 157 -26.88 -39.51 -16.31
N ASN A 158 -25.86 -39.39 -17.16
CA ASN A 158 -25.68 -40.32 -18.29
C ASN A 158 -25.29 -41.71 -17.80
N ALA A 159 -24.42 -41.82 -16.82
CA ALA A 159 -24.06 -43.08 -16.18
C ALA A 159 -25.28 -43.76 -15.52
N ALA A 160 -26.10 -42.97 -14.80
CA ALA A 160 -27.33 -43.51 -14.20
C ALA A 160 -28.37 -43.98 -15.27
N ARG A 161 -28.44 -43.31 -16.43
CA ARG A 161 -29.30 -43.74 -17.55
C ARG A 161 -28.79 -45.04 -18.17
N GLN A 162 -27.48 -45.17 -18.38
CA GLN A 162 -26.87 -46.39 -18.93
C GLN A 162 -27.08 -47.58 -17.98
N ALA A 163 -26.85 -47.42 -16.68
CA ALA A 163 -27.09 -48.44 -15.69
C ALA A 163 -28.56 -48.89 -15.65
N LYS A 164 -29.49 -47.96 -15.88
CA LYS A 164 -30.93 -48.27 -15.95
C LYS A 164 -31.34 -49.04 -17.21
N ILE A 165 -30.64 -48.81 -18.32
CA ILE A 165 -30.84 -49.55 -19.59
C ILE A 165 -30.29 -50.96 -19.50
N GLU A 166 -29.08 -51.10 -18.92
CA GLU A 166 -28.46 -52.42 -18.67
C GLU A 166 -29.26 -53.28 -17.71
N SER A 167 -29.81 -52.69 -16.67
CA SER A 167 -30.67 -53.43 -15.71
C SER A 167 -31.98 -53.92 -16.38
N LYS A 168 -32.55 -53.15 -17.32
CA LYS A 168 -33.72 -53.52 -18.09
C LYS A 168 -33.44 -54.62 -19.14
N SER A 169 -32.24 -54.61 -19.72
CA SER A 169 -31.82 -55.63 -20.73
C SER A 169 -31.50 -56.99 -20.09
N LYS A 170 -31.11 -57.04 -18.82
CA LYS A 170 -30.82 -58.30 -18.10
C LYS A 170 -32.04 -58.94 -17.41
N GLY A 171 -33.18 -58.27 -17.44
CA GLY A 171 -34.42 -58.76 -16.81
C GLY A 171 -35.46 -59.29 -17.79
N ASN A 172 -35.13 -59.39 -19.06
CA ASN A 172 -35.92 -60.03 -20.14
C ASN A 172 -35.13 -61.19 -20.71
#